data_f91186e73acb772192134ca5ee283f79
#
_entry.id   f91186e73acb772192134ca5ee283f79
#
_cell.length_a   1.000
_cell.length_b   1.000
_cell.length_c   1.000
_cell.angle_alpha   90.00
_cell.angle_beta   90.00
_cell.angle_gamma   90.00
#
_symmetry.space_group_name_H-M   'P 1'
#
loop_
_entity.id
_entity.type
_entity.pdbx_description
1 polymer ?
#
loop_
_entity_poly.entity_id
_entity_poly.type
_entity_poly.pdbx_seq_one_letter_code
_entity_poly.pdbx_strand_id
1 'polypeptide(L)'
;MKRLNPRLPPETIHASKLRALVLDWAGTTVDFGSLAPVRTLRQVFARAGIHLAEDEIRRDMGLPKKVHIGQILSMPRVRDAWRALRGRRPTPADVEDVYQQFIPLQLSCLAEYAGLIPGVSGSVQRFRERGLKIGSTTGYTRAMLDLLVAHSAKAGYRPDCSLSPEDVGAGRPEPFMLYENAVRLRVYPLASIAKVGDTPADIQEGLNAGTWSIGVAATGNGIGLAYDEFQALPSSERRSRVESAQRELEDAGAHYVVETLAELDLVLDDIDARLMSAGR
;
A
#
# COMPACT_ATOMS: atom_id res chain seq x y z
N MET A 1 23.18 42.13 -29.45
CA MET A 1 22.44 40.85 -29.45
C MET A 1 23.22 39.84 -28.64
N LYS A 2 22.83 39.55 -27.39
CA LYS A 2 23.41 38.45 -26.59
C LYS A 2 22.90 37.14 -27.17
N ARG A 3 23.79 36.29 -27.69
CA ARG A 3 23.43 34.92 -28.07
C ARG A 3 23.08 34.16 -26.79
N LEU A 4 21.82 33.81 -26.62
CA LEU A 4 21.39 32.77 -25.66
C LEU A 4 22.05 31.47 -26.12
N ASN A 5 23.00 30.97 -25.34
CA ASN A 5 23.52 29.64 -25.52
C ASN A 5 22.39 28.66 -25.05
N PRO A 6 21.78 27.88 -25.96
CA PRO A 6 20.82 26.87 -25.53
C PRO A 6 21.61 25.85 -24.73
N ARG A 7 21.55 25.92 -23.42
CA ARG A 7 22.00 24.80 -22.59
C ARG A 7 21.15 23.62 -23.00
N LEU A 8 21.78 22.62 -23.54
CA LEU A 8 21.20 21.30 -23.71
C LEU A 8 20.54 20.95 -22.35
N PRO A 9 19.35 20.35 -22.32
CA PRO A 9 18.78 19.86 -21.07
C PRO A 9 19.88 19.03 -20.39
N PRO A 10 20.01 19.10 -19.05
CA PRO A 10 21.01 18.32 -18.35
C PRO A 10 20.85 16.86 -18.78
N GLU A 11 21.97 16.20 -19.05
CA GLU A 11 22.00 14.77 -19.33
C GLU A 11 21.10 14.08 -18.33
N THR A 12 20.23 13.19 -18.78
CA THR A 12 19.29 12.48 -17.94
C THR A 12 20.08 11.81 -16.83
N ILE A 13 19.90 12.25 -15.57
CA ILE A 13 20.60 11.67 -14.43
C ILE A 13 20.06 10.27 -14.25
N HIS A 14 20.82 9.27 -14.69
CA HIS A 14 20.48 7.87 -14.54
C HIS A 14 20.80 7.43 -13.10
N ALA A 15 19.88 6.70 -12.48
CA ALA A 15 20.16 6.00 -11.25
C ALA A 15 21.20 4.90 -11.52
N SER A 16 22.22 4.80 -10.69
CA SER A 16 23.19 3.71 -10.77
C SER A 16 22.85 2.54 -9.85
N LYS A 17 21.98 2.75 -8.87
CA LYS A 17 21.48 1.75 -7.93
C LYS A 17 20.26 2.26 -7.15
N LEU A 18 19.55 1.35 -6.51
CA LEU A 18 18.51 1.70 -5.54
C LEU A 18 19.09 2.44 -4.33
N ARG A 19 18.31 3.37 -3.80
CA ARG A 19 18.66 4.22 -2.65
C ARG A 19 17.58 4.24 -1.58
N ALA A 20 16.33 3.88 -1.92
CA ALA A 20 15.25 3.80 -0.96
C ALA A 20 14.22 2.74 -1.35
N LEU A 21 13.59 2.17 -0.33
CA LEU A 21 12.34 1.42 -0.42
C LEU A 21 11.24 2.23 0.25
N VAL A 22 10.06 2.28 -0.38
CA VAL A 22 8.86 2.87 0.21
C VAL A 22 7.83 1.76 0.37
N LEU A 23 7.62 1.34 1.62
CA LEU A 23 6.80 0.19 1.97
C LEU A 23 5.38 0.62 2.33
N ASP A 24 4.38 -0.17 1.95
CA ASP A 24 3.04 -0.07 2.50
C ASP A 24 2.98 -0.64 3.93
N TRP A 25 1.84 -0.44 4.60
CA TRP A 25 1.62 -0.87 5.97
C TRP A 25 0.82 -2.17 6.05
N ALA A 26 -0.50 -2.11 5.97
CA ALA A 26 -1.37 -3.27 6.20
C ALA A 26 -1.25 -4.29 5.06
N GLY A 27 -0.89 -5.52 5.37
CA GLY A 27 -0.67 -6.57 4.36
C GLY A 27 0.76 -6.65 3.82
N THR A 28 1.57 -5.60 4.04
CA THR A 28 2.97 -5.54 3.60
C THR A 28 3.94 -5.60 4.78
N THR A 29 3.75 -4.76 5.80
CA THR A 29 4.62 -4.69 6.98
C THR A 29 3.93 -5.08 8.27
N VAL A 30 2.64 -4.80 8.41
CA VAL A 30 1.78 -5.13 9.56
C VAL A 30 0.48 -5.75 9.06
N ASP A 31 -0.35 -6.27 9.97
CA ASP A 31 -1.71 -6.74 9.66
C ASP A 31 -1.73 -7.77 8.52
N PHE A 32 -1.17 -8.95 8.77
CA PHE A 32 -1.21 -10.06 7.80
C PHE A 32 -2.64 -10.29 7.30
N GLY A 33 -2.84 -10.32 5.98
CA GLY A 33 -4.15 -10.46 5.34
C GLY A 33 -4.96 -9.18 5.23
N SER A 34 -4.44 -8.02 5.69
CA SER A 34 -5.15 -6.73 5.66
C SER A 34 -6.54 -6.81 6.31
N LEU A 35 -6.62 -7.34 7.53
CA LEU A 35 -7.88 -7.69 8.20
C LEU A 35 -8.56 -6.52 8.91
N ALA A 36 -7.78 -5.61 9.50
CA ALA A 36 -8.31 -4.49 10.27
C ALA A 36 -9.31 -3.63 9.48
N PRO A 37 -9.00 -3.15 8.26
CA PRO A 37 -9.94 -2.35 7.49
C PRO A 37 -11.16 -3.15 7.03
N VAL A 38 -11.00 -4.43 6.71
CA VAL A 38 -12.10 -5.32 6.30
C VAL A 38 -13.12 -5.47 7.43
N ARG A 39 -12.64 -5.78 8.65
CA ARG A 39 -13.48 -5.90 9.85
C ARG A 39 -14.26 -4.61 10.11
N THR A 40 -13.57 -3.48 10.05
CA THR A 40 -14.18 -2.17 10.34
C THR A 40 -15.20 -1.77 9.29
N LEU A 41 -14.89 -1.91 8.00
CA LEU A 41 -15.84 -1.61 6.91
C LEU A 41 -17.08 -2.50 7.00
N ARG A 42 -16.90 -3.81 7.22
CA ARG A 42 -18.02 -4.73 7.43
C ARG A 42 -18.93 -4.27 8.56
N GLN A 43 -18.36 -3.86 9.70
CA GLN A 43 -19.12 -3.41 10.86
C GLN A 43 -19.84 -2.08 10.61
N VAL A 44 -19.21 -1.10 9.99
CA VAL A 44 -19.83 0.21 9.68
C VAL A 44 -21.01 0.04 8.74
N PHE A 45 -20.84 -0.73 7.65
CA PHE A 45 -21.92 -0.97 6.70
C PHE A 45 -23.05 -1.83 7.30
N ALA A 46 -22.74 -2.81 8.17
CA ALA A 46 -23.75 -3.57 8.88
C ALA A 46 -24.61 -2.68 9.80
N ARG A 47 -24.01 -1.67 10.47
CA ARG A 47 -24.75 -0.65 11.24
C ARG A 47 -25.67 0.19 10.36
N ALA A 48 -25.30 0.42 9.11
CA ALA A 48 -26.15 1.09 8.13
C ALA A 48 -27.24 0.17 7.53
N GLY A 49 -27.29 -1.11 7.94
CA GLY A 49 -28.24 -2.12 7.44
C GLY A 49 -27.78 -2.82 6.15
N ILE A 50 -26.50 -2.70 5.79
CA ILE A 50 -25.97 -3.30 4.56
C ILE A 50 -24.89 -4.32 4.91
N HIS A 51 -25.10 -5.57 4.54
CA HIS A 51 -24.09 -6.63 4.69
C HIS A 51 -23.26 -6.71 3.42
N LEU A 52 -21.97 -6.38 3.55
CA LEU A 52 -20.99 -6.45 2.47
C LEU A 52 -20.42 -7.87 2.33
N ALA A 53 -20.24 -8.32 1.09
CA ALA A 53 -19.41 -9.46 0.79
C ALA A 53 -17.92 -9.09 0.90
N GLU A 54 -17.07 -10.07 1.13
CA GLU A 54 -15.64 -9.80 1.38
C GLU A 54 -14.94 -9.24 0.14
N ASP A 55 -15.26 -9.75 -1.03
CA ASP A 55 -14.76 -9.25 -2.31
C ASP A 55 -15.17 -7.81 -2.59
N GLU A 56 -16.37 -7.38 -2.15
CA GLU A 56 -16.80 -5.99 -2.25
C GLU A 56 -15.98 -5.05 -1.37
N ILE A 57 -15.53 -5.53 -0.20
CA ILE A 57 -14.68 -4.76 0.69
C ILE A 57 -13.24 -4.71 0.16
N ARG A 58 -12.72 -5.83 -0.36
CA ARG A 58 -11.31 -5.96 -0.73
C ARG A 58 -10.95 -5.35 -2.07
N ARG A 59 -11.91 -5.17 -2.97
CA ARG A 59 -11.71 -4.67 -4.35
C ARG A 59 -10.91 -3.39 -4.44
N ASP A 60 -11.23 -2.41 -3.60
CA ASP A 60 -10.64 -1.07 -3.62
C ASP A 60 -9.70 -0.84 -2.41
N MET A 61 -9.13 -1.94 -1.86
CA MET A 61 -8.16 -1.85 -0.78
C MET A 61 -6.92 -1.09 -1.23
N GLY A 62 -6.26 -0.42 -0.29
CA GLY A 62 -5.10 0.43 -0.59
C GLY A 62 -5.44 1.90 -0.89
N LEU A 63 -6.66 2.20 -1.35
CA LEU A 63 -7.14 3.57 -1.56
C LEU A 63 -7.34 4.34 -0.24
N PRO A 64 -7.34 5.70 -0.28
CA PRO A 64 -7.75 6.52 0.86
C PRO A 64 -9.14 6.11 1.36
N LYS A 65 -9.34 5.98 2.66
CA LYS A 65 -10.53 5.34 3.23
C LYS A 65 -11.85 5.99 2.83
N LYS A 66 -11.88 7.32 2.69
CA LYS A 66 -13.06 8.04 2.21
C LYS A 66 -13.40 7.68 0.76
N VAL A 67 -12.39 7.58 -0.10
CA VAL A 67 -12.54 7.16 -1.50
C VAL A 67 -13.04 5.72 -1.55
N HIS A 68 -12.43 4.82 -0.81
CA HIS A 68 -12.82 3.42 -0.72
C HIS A 68 -14.30 3.24 -0.31
N ILE A 69 -14.76 3.96 0.74
CA ILE A 69 -16.17 3.98 1.16
C ILE A 69 -17.08 4.48 0.02
N GLY A 70 -16.67 5.52 -0.69
CA GLY A 70 -17.39 6.04 -1.85
C GLY A 70 -17.52 5.01 -2.98
N GLN A 71 -16.46 4.27 -3.28
CA GLN A 71 -16.49 3.18 -4.25
C GLN A 71 -17.45 2.06 -3.83
N ILE A 72 -17.40 1.61 -2.57
CA ILE A 72 -18.35 0.62 -2.04
C ILE A 72 -19.79 1.09 -2.20
N LEU A 73 -20.12 2.33 -1.81
CA LEU A 73 -21.47 2.90 -1.95
C LEU A 73 -21.90 3.05 -3.40
N SER A 74 -20.99 3.14 -4.36
CA SER A 74 -21.26 3.25 -5.79
C SER A 74 -21.56 1.90 -6.46
N MET A 75 -21.17 0.78 -5.84
CA MET A 75 -21.39 -0.57 -6.38
C MET A 75 -22.88 -0.82 -6.59
N PRO A 76 -23.31 -1.40 -7.73
CA PRO A 76 -24.74 -1.56 -8.06
C PRO A 76 -25.54 -2.18 -6.93
N ARG A 77 -25.10 -3.31 -6.38
CA ARG A 77 -25.80 -4.02 -5.29
C ARG A 77 -25.92 -3.16 -4.01
N VAL A 78 -24.83 -2.54 -3.61
CA VAL A 78 -24.76 -1.71 -2.38
C VAL A 78 -25.59 -0.45 -2.52
N ARG A 79 -25.49 0.22 -3.67
CA ARG A 79 -26.30 1.40 -4.02
C ARG A 79 -27.81 1.10 -4.02
N ASP A 80 -28.21 -0.06 -4.56
CA ASP A 80 -29.61 -0.44 -4.64
C ASP A 80 -30.15 -0.86 -3.25
N ALA A 81 -29.33 -1.55 -2.42
CA ALA A 81 -29.63 -1.80 -1.01
C ALA A 81 -29.78 -0.49 -0.21
N TRP A 82 -28.87 0.46 -0.41
CA TRP A 82 -28.97 1.79 0.19
C TRP A 82 -30.24 2.50 -0.17
N ARG A 83 -30.60 2.47 -1.49
CA ARG A 83 -31.84 3.08 -1.97
C ARG A 83 -33.08 2.44 -1.35
N ALA A 84 -33.10 1.12 -1.18
CA ALA A 84 -34.21 0.42 -0.54
C ALA A 84 -34.39 0.83 0.92
N LEU A 85 -33.27 1.04 1.64
CA LEU A 85 -33.29 1.41 3.07
C LEU A 85 -33.56 2.91 3.29
N ARG A 86 -33.07 3.79 2.42
CA ARG A 86 -33.08 5.27 2.60
C ARG A 86 -34.03 5.99 1.65
N GLY A 87 -34.68 5.30 0.73
CA GLY A 87 -35.56 5.90 -0.31
C GLY A 87 -34.84 6.68 -1.40
N ARG A 88 -33.51 6.79 -1.34
CA ARG A 88 -32.66 7.56 -2.29
C ARG A 88 -31.31 6.92 -2.51
N ARG A 89 -30.62 7.30 -3.58
CA ARG A 89 -29.24 6.89 -3.85
C ARG A 89 -28.28 7.51 -2.83
N PRO A 90 -27.12 6.87 -2.57
CA PRO A 90 -26.04 7.47 -1.79
C PRO A 90 -25.61 8.82 -2.35
N THR A 91 -25.25 9.75 -1.48
CA THR A 91 -24.73 11.08 -1.78
C THR A 91 -23.34 11.25 -1.19
N PRO A 92 -22.59 12.30 -1.56
CA PRO A 92 -21.34 12.62 -0.91
C PRO A 92 -21.43 12.82 0.61
N ALA A 93 -22.58 13.31 1.12
CA ALA A 93 -22.82 13.45 2.55
C ALA A 93 -22.92 12.07 3.24
N ASP A 94 -23.53 11.06 2.57
CA ASP A 94 -23.59 9.71 3.11
C ASP A 94 -22.20 9.05 3.16
N VAL A 95 -21.34 9.32 2.18
CA VAL A 95 -19.92 8.91 2.21
C VAL A 95 -19.22 9.49 3.42
N GLU A 96 -19.42 10.78 3.68
CA GLU A 96 -18.86 11.47 4.84
C GLU A 96 -19.37 10.86 6.14
N ASP A 97 -20.68 10.63 6.27
CA ASP A 97 -21.28 10.06 7.48
C ASP A 97 -20.74 8.65 7.78
N VAL A 98 -20.59 7.79 6.76
CA VAL A 98 -20.00 6.46 6.91
C VAL A 98 -18.52 6.55 7.28
N TYR A 99 -17.79 7.49 6.65
CA TYR A 99 -16.37 7.71 6.93
C TYR A 99 -16.15 8.19 8.37
N GLN A 100 -16.96 9.11 8.86
CA GLN A 100 -16.86 9.61 10.25
C GLN A 100 -17.17 8.51 11.29
N GLN A 101 -18.00 7.53 10.94
CA GLN A 101 -18.23 6.36 11.79
C GLN A 101 -17.09 5.33 11.69
N PHE A 102 -16.44 5.23 10.52
CA PHE A 102 -15.33 4.33 10.30
C PHE A 102 -14.09 4.69 11.16
N ILE A 103 -13.74 5.98 11.23
CA ILE A 103 -12.51 6.44 11.89
C ILE A 103 -12.38 5.94 13.34
N PRO A 104 -13.34 6.20 14.26
CA PRO A 104 -13.21 5.79 15.65
C PRO A 104 -13.21 4.26 15.82
N LEU A 105 -13.96 3.54 14.98
CA LEU A 105 -13.97 2.08 15.00
C LEU A 105 -12.62 1.49 14.56
N GLN A 106 -12.06 2.03 13.49
CA GLN A 106 -10.74 1.58 13.02
C GLN A 106 -9.66 1.86 14.06
N LEU A 107 -9.63 3.05 14.64
CA LEU A 107 -8.68 3.40 15.69
C LEU A 107 -8.81 2.51 16.93
N SER A 108 -10.02 2.13 17.31
CA SER A 108 -10.26 1.29 18.50
C SER A 108 -9.72 -0.14 18.36
N CYS A 109 -9.67 -0.69 17.15
CA CYS A 109 -9.20 -2.06 16.92
C CYS A 109 -7.79 -2.13 16.29
N LEU A 110 -7.27 -1.02 15.74
CA LEU A 110 -6.05 -1.04 14.93
C LEU A 110 -4.82 -1.56 15.69
N ALA A 111 -4.75 -1.32 17.01
CA ALA A 111 -3.65 -1.80 17.84
C ALA A 111 -3.57 -3.35 17.88
N GLU A 112 -4.71 -4.05 17.75
CA GLU A 112 -4.77 -5.52 17.71
C GLU A 112 -4.10 -6.07 16.43
N TYR A 113 -4.06 -5.27 15.35
CA TYR A 113 -3.52 -5.59 14.03
C TYR A 113 -2.16 -4.94 13.74
N ALA A 114 -1.59 -4.20 14.71
CA ALA A 114 -0.31 -3.50 14.53
C ALA A 114 0.93 -4.40 14.64
N GLY A 115 0.74 -5.71 14.84
CA GLY A 115 1.82 -6.70 14.87
C GLY A 115 2.55 -6.76 13.53
N LEU A 116 3.89 -6.84 13.57
CA LEU A 116 4.69 -7.02 12.36
C LEU A 116 4.39 -8.38 11.71
N ILE A 117 4.29 -8.37 10.39
CA ILE A 117 4.28 -9.60 9.59
C ILE A 117 5.60 -10.34 9.80
N PRO A 118 5.59 -11.68 9.95
CA PRO A 118 6.79 -12.46 10.14
C PRO A 118 7.87 -12.16 9.09
N GLY A 119 9.11 -11.94 9.54
CA GLY A 119 10.25 -11.65 8.68
C GLY A 119 10.50 -10.17 8.39
N VAL A 120 9.54 -9.26 8.61
CA VAL A 120 9.64 -7.83 8.27
C VAL A 120 10.83 -7.16 8.96
N SER A 121 10.99 -7.35 10.29
CA SER A 121 12.08 -6.70 11.04
C SER A 121 13.45 -7.09 10.48
N GLY A 122 13.68 -8.39 10.26
CA GLY A 122 14.94 -8.89 9.69
C GLY A 122 15.19 -8.41 8.25
N SER A 123 14.14 -8.36 7.43
CA SER A 123 14.25 -7.84 6.06
C SER A 123 14.62 -6.36 6.05
N VAL A 124 13.95 -5.54 6.85
CA VAL A 124 14.24 -4.09 6.96
C VAL A 124 15.66 -3.85 7.47
N GLN A 125 16.15 -4.66 8.42
CA GLN A 125 17.54 -4.58 8.86
C GLN A 125 18.51 -4.83 7.70
N ARG A 126 18.33 -5.91 6.92
CA ARG A 126 19.17 -6.19 5.73
C ARG A 126 19.11 -5.07 4.70
N PHE A 127 17.94 -4.49 4.47
CA PHE A 127 17.81 -3.35 3.54
C PHE A 127 18.61 -2.13 4.02
N ARG A 128 18.61 -1.86 5.31
CA ARG A 128 19.44 -0.79 5.91
C ARG A 128 20.92 -1.10 5.82
N GLU A 129 21.34 -2.33 6.03
CA GLU A 129 22.73 -2.78 5.84
C GLU A 129 23.22 -2.61 4.40
N ARG A 130 22.31 -2.70 3.41
CA ARG A 130 22.58 -2.35 2.01
C ARG A 130 22.66 -0.84 1.75
N GLY A 131 22.42 -0.01 2.78
CA GLY A 131 22.44 1.47 2.69
C GLY A 131 21.12 2.06 2.14
N LEU A 132 20.05 1.29 2.09
CA LEU A 132 18.73 1.77 1.64
C LEU A 132 18.04 2.57 2.76
N LYS A 133 17.44 3.69 2.39
CA LYS A 133 16.51 4.44 3.24
C LYS A 133 15.13 3.79 3.16
N ILE A 134 14.39 3.85 4.26
CA ILE A 134 13.07 3.22 4.36
C ILE A 134 12.01 4.30 4.53
N GLY A 135 11.21 4.51 3.49
CA GLY A 135 9.99 5.29 3.54
C GLY A 135 8.76 4.43 3.71
N SER A 136 7.62 5.05 3.94
CA SER A 136 6.32 4.36 3.89
C SER A 136 5.20 5.26 3.40
N THR A 137 4.18 4.65 2.79
CA THR A 137 2.90 5.27 2.40
C THR A 137 1.76 4.38 2.84
N THR A 138 0.57 4.95 3.03
CA THR A 138 -0.63 4.20 3.43
C THR A 138 -1.91 4.86 2.92
N GLY A 139 -2.99 4.10 2.81
CA GLY A 139 -4.35 4.63 2.64
C GLY A 139 -5.04 4.99 3.96
N TYR A 140 -4.38 4.85 5.10
CA TYR A 140 -4.89 5.24 6.42
C TYR A 140 -4.79 6.76 6.65
N THR A 141 -5.56 7.26 7.63
CA THR A 141 -5.44 8.65 8.11
C THR A 141 -4.14 8.85 8.88
N ARG A 142 -3.75 10.11 9.08
CA ARG A 142 -2.57 10.46 9.88
C ARG A 142 -2.62 9.85 11.29
N ALA A 143 -3.77 9.96 11.96
CA ALA A 143 -3.94 9.42 13.31
C ALA A 143 -3.77 7.89 13.38
N MET A 144 -4.27 7.15 12.37
CA MET A 144 -4.07 5.70 12.26
C MET A 144 -2.60 5.36 12.02
N LEU A 145 -1.94 6.10 11.12
CA LEU A 145 -0.54 5.91 10.82
C LEU A 145 0.35 6.17 12.05
N ASP A 146 0.08 7.21 12.82
CA ASP A 146 0.84 7.52 14.05
C ASP A 146 0.75 6.38 15.07
N LEU A 147 -0.44 5.76 15.21
CA LEU A 147 -0.62 4.59 16.05
C LEU A 147 0.24 3.42 15.57
N LEU A 148 0.20 3.12 14.26
CA LEU A 148 1.00 2.03 13.68
C LEU A 148 2.50 2.26 13.83
N VAL A 149 2.99 3.48 13.55
CA VAL A 149 4.40 3.85 13.72
C VAL A 149 4.85 3.66 15.17
N ALA A 150 4.01 4.07 16.14
CA ALA A 150 4.34 3.93 17.55
C ALA A 150 4.41 2.45 18.00
N HIS A 151 3.54 1.58 17.45
CA HIS A 151 3.55 0.14 17.77
C HIS A 151 4.69 -0.59 17.06
N SER A 152 4.86 -0.38 15.77
CA SER A 152 5.86 -1.08 14.97
C SER A 152 7.30 -0.73 15.39
N ALA A 153 7.53 0.49 15.88
CA ALA A 153 8.83 0.91 16.41
C ALA A 153 9.30 0.05 17.58
N LYS A 154 8.37 -0.40 18.44
CA LYS A 154 8.67 -1.31 19.56
C LYS A 154 9.08 -2.70 19.08
N ALA A 155 8.62 -3.11 17.91
CA ALA A 155 8.91 -4.39 17.27
C ALA A 155 10.10 -4.33 16.27
N GLY A 156 10.83 -3.19 16.22
CA GLY A 156 12.03 -3.03 15.39
C GLY A 156 11.76 -2.52 13.97
N TYR A 157 10.54 -2.07 13.64
CA TYR A 157 10.23 -1.43 12.36
C TYR A 157 9.96 0.05 12.56
N ARG A 158 10.88 0.89 12.10
CA ARG A 158 10.75 2.35 12.14
C ARG A 158 11.20 2.94 10.80
N PRO A 159 10.27 3.28 9.90
CA PRO A 159 10.61 4.00 8.68
C PRO A 159 11.27 5.36 8.94
N ASP A 160 12.12 5.82 8.02
CA ASP A 160 12.77 7.14 8.09
C ASP A 160 11.78 8.26 7.72
N CYS A 161 10.72 7.89 6.96
CA CYS A 161 9.62 8.76 6.59
C CYS A 161 8.33 7.94 6.49
N SER A 162 7.23 8.44 7.05
CA SER A 162 5.90 7.79 6.98
C SER A 162 4.85 8.82 6.59
N LEU A 163 4.13 8.55 5.50
CA LEU A 163 3.17 9.47 4.91
C LEU A 163 1.78 8.86 4.76
N SER A 164 0.79 9.68 5.03
CA SER A 164 -0.63 9.47 4.78
C SER A 164 -1.15 10.40 3.68
N PRO A 165 -2.33 10.17 3.11
CA PRO A 165 -2.93 11.09 2.15
C PRO A 165 -3.10 12.52 2.68
N GLU A 166 -3.28 12.68 3.99
CA GLU A 166 -3.47 13.98 4.64
C GLU A 166 -2.18 14.83 4.61
N ASP A 167 -1.01 14.21 4.53
CA ASP A 167 0.28 14.90 4.49
C ASP A 167 0.55 15.62 3.16
N VAL A 168 -0.12 15.18 2.08
CA VAL A 168 0.11 15.68 0.71
C VAL A 168 -1.17 16.10 -0.01
N GLY A 169 -2.33 15.97 0.64
CA GLY A 169 -3.64 16.36 0.11
C GLY A 169 -4.24 15.39 -0.91
N ALA A 170 -3.56 14.29 -1.24
CA ALA A 170 -4.04 13.24 -2.15
C ALA A 170 -3.44 11.89 -1.78
N GLY A 171 -4.10 10.81 -2.19
CA GLY A 171 -3.62 9.45 -1.93
C GLY A 171 -3.63 8.60 -3.20
N ARG A 172 -3.27 7.34 -3.05
CA ARG A 172 -3.21 6.38 -4.14
C ARG A 172 -4.45 6.40 -5.03
N PRO A 173 -4.29 6.27 -6.33
CA PRO A 173 -3.08 5.93 -7.08
C PRO A 173 -2.19 7.15 -7.43
N GLU A 174 -2.50 8.36 -6.94
CA GLU A 174 -1.68 9.55 -7.17
C GLU A 174 -0.32 9.42 -6.49
N PRO A 175 0.77 9.88 -7.14
CA PRO A 175 2.15 9.61 -6.73
C PRO A 175 2.68 10.56 -5.65
N PHE A 176 1.87 11.48 -5.12
CA PHE A 176 2.34 12.58 -4.28
C PHE A 176 3.04 12.13 -2.99
N MET A 177 2.56 11.04 -2.35
CA MET A 177 3.24 10.50 -1.18
C MET A 177 4.63 9.93 -1.52
N LEU A 178 4.83 9.38 -2.72
CA LEU A 178 6.15 8.93 -3.19
C LEU A 178 7.08 10.11 -3.50
N TYR A 179 6.56 11.18 -4.11
CA TYR A 179 7.33 12.39 -4.34
C TYR A 179 7.77 13.03 -3.03
N GLU A 180 6.88 13.13 -2.06
CA GLU A 180 7.22 13.67 -0.73
C GLU A 180 8.19 12.75 0.05
N ASN A 181 8.07 11.42 -0.08
CA ASN A 181 9.08 10.50 0.42
C ASN A 181 10.45 10.76 -0.22
N ALA A 182 10.52 10.94 -1.54
CA ALA A 182 11.76 11.24 -2.24
C ALA A 182 12.43 12.52 -1.71
N VAL A 183 11.63 13.57 -1.47
CA VAL A 183 12.10 14.86 -0.92
C VAL A 183 12.61 14.67 0.52
N ARG A 184 11.80 14.09 1.42
CA ARG A 184 12.18 13.91 2.84
C ARG A 184 13.37 12.98 3.01
N LEU A 185 13.41 11.91 2.23
CA LEU A 185 14.53 10.96 2.22
C LEU A 185 15.76 11.51 1.46
N ARG A 186 15.62 12.61 0.73
CA ARG A 186 16.68 13.19 -0.14
C ARG A 186 17.21 12.14 -1.13
N VAL A 187 16.30 11.50 -1.85
CA VAL A 187 16.59 10.49 -2.88
C VAL A 187 16.15 10.99 -4.25
N TYR A 188 17.08 10.95 -5.19
CA TYR A 188 16.88 11.31 -6.61
C TYR A 188 17.88 10.52 -7.47
N PRO A 189 17.52 10.10 -8.67
CA PRO A 189 16.23 10.22 -9.35
C PRO A 189 15.19 9.24 -8.78
N LEU A 190 13.91 9.39 -9.17
CA LEU A 190 12.82 8.51 -8.71
C LEU A 190 13.04 7.05 -9.09
N ALA A 191 13.72 6.78 -10.19
CA ALA A 191 14.18 5.43 -10.58
C ALA A 191 15.12 4.76 -9.55
N SER A 192 15.66 5.52 -8.56
CA SER A 192 16.41 4.96 -7.42
C SER A 192 15.51 4.51 -6.26
N ILE A 193 14.19 4.55 -6.41
CA ILE A 193 13.21 4.20 -5.39
C ILE A 193 12.42 2.99 -5.87
N ALA A 194 12.15 2.05 -4.97
CA ALA A 194 11.17 1.01 -5.21
C ALA A 194 10.00 1.16 -4.22
N LYS A 195 8.77 1.21 -4.77
CA LYS A 195 7.53 1.09 -4.03
C LYS A 195 7.21 -0.39 -3.84
N VAL A 196 6.84 -0.77 -2.62
CA VAL A 196 6.49 -2.15 -2.28
C VAL A 196 5.12 -2.16 -1.59
N GLY A 197 4.21 -3.01 -2.04
CA GLY A 197 2.87 -3.11 -1.47
C GLY A 197 2.12 -4.34 -1.94
N ASP A 198 0.94 -4.57 -1.35
CA ASP A 198 0.15 -5.79 -1.55
C ASP A 198 -1.15 -5.57 -2.34
N THR A 199 -1.39 -4.34 -2.83
CA THR A 199 -2.62 -3.99 -3.55
C THR A 199 -2.34 -3.40 -4.93
N PRO A 200 -3.29 -3.51 -5.89
CA PRO A 200 -3.19 -2.80 -7.17
C PRO A 200 -2.97 -1.29 -7.02
N ALA A 201 -3.54 -0.67 -5.97
CA ALA A 201 -3.35 0.76 -5.69
C ALA A 201 -1.91 1.10 -5.34
N ASP A 202 -1.16 0.20 -4.68
CA ASP A 202 0.28 0.36 -4.41
C ASP A 202 1.10 0.31 -5.70
N ILE A 203 0.76 -0.66 -6.55
CA ILE A 203 1.45 -0.84 -7.83
C ILE A 203 1.27 0.41 -8.71
N GLN A 204 0.04 0.90 -8.81
CA GLN A 204 -0.27 2.11 -9.58
C GLN A 204 0.40 3.37 -9.00
N GLU A 205 0.46 3.51 -7.66
CA GLU A 205 1.20 4.61 -7.01
C GLU A 205 2.67 4.63 -7.46
N GLY A 206 3.32 3.46 -7.46
CA GLY A 206 4.70 3.32 -7.89
C GLY A 206 4.91 3.60 -9.38
N LEU A 207 4.05 3.07 -10.25
CA LEU A 207 4.10 3.30 -11.69
C LEU A 207 3.89 4.78 -12.03
N ASN A 208 2.87 5.41 -11.43
CA ASN A 208 2.57 6.82 -11.63
C ASN A 208 3.69 7.75 -11.13
N ALA A 209 4.45 7.32 -10.13
CA ALA A 209 5.61 8.05 -9.64
C ALA A 209 6.86 7.87 -10.53
N GLY A 210 6.90 6.90 -11.41
CA GLY A 210 8.11 6.54 -12.16
C GLY A 210 9.17 5.84 -11.29
N THR A 211 8.73 5.14 -10.23
CA THR A 211 9.57 4.27 -9.40
C THR A 211 9.46 2.81 -9.83
N TRP A 212 10.29 1.93 -9.29
CA TRP A 212 10.04 0.50 -9.36
C TRP A 212 8.81 0.17 -8.54
N SER A 213 7.94 -0.71 -9.06
CA SER A 213 6.74 -1.20 -8.36
C SER A 213 6.88 -2.69 -8.12
N ILE A 214 6.82 -3.09 -6.85
CA ILE A 214 7.01 -4.48 -6.42
C ILE A 214 5.78 -4.92 -5.61
N GLY A 215 5.17 -6.02 -6.03
CA GLY A 215 4.05 -6.64 -5.34
C GLY A 215 4.48 -7.61 -4.25
N VAL A 216 3.71 -7.73 -3.16
CA VAL A 216 3.85 -8.75 -2.11
C VAL A 216 2.59 -9.59 -2.07
N ALA A 217 2.67 -10.87 -2.48
CA ALA A 217 1.50 -11.69 -2.77
C ALA A 217 1.00 -12.52 -1.58
N ALA A 218 1.89 -12.99 -0.69
CA ALA A 218 1.54 -14.01 0.31
C ALA A 218 1.13 -13.47 1.68
N THR A 219 1.17 -12.14 1.89
CA THR A 219 0.91 -11.55 3.21
C THR A 219 -0.23 -10.54 3.24
N GLY A 220 -0.75 -10.17 2.06
CA GLY A 220 -1.60 -9.01 1.87
C GLY A 220 -3.07 -9.28 1.61
N ASN A 221 -3.69 -8.27 1.02
CA ASN A 221 -5.12 -8.22 0.73
C ASN A 221 -5.64 -9.43 -0.08
N GLY A 222 -4.85 -9.92 -1.05
CA GLY A 222 -5.22 -11.07 -1.87
C GLY A 222 -5.29 -12.40 -1.09
N ILE A 223 -4.63 -12.50 0.07
CA ILE A 223 -4.73 -13.68 0.95
C ILE A 223 -5.98 -13.61 1.82
N GLY A 224 -6.23 -12.48 2.48
CA GLY A 224 -7.46 -12.22 3.20
C GLY A 224 -7.71 -13.06 4.45
N LEU A 225 -6.69 -13.72 5.00
CA LEU A 225 -6.74 -14.59 6.16
C LEU A 225 -5.76 -14.11 7.23
N ALA A 226 -6.01 -14.45 8.50
CA ALA A 226 -4.99 -14.31 9.54
C ALA A 226 -3.81 -15.27 9.28
N TYR A 227 -2.64 -14.93 9.83
CA TYR A 227 -1.42 -15.73 9.62
C TYR A 227 -1.61 -17.19 9.97
N ASP A 228 -2.18 -17.49 11.15
CA ASP A 228 -2.38 -18.86 11.61
C ASP A 228 -3.41 -19.63 10.75
N GLU A 229 -4.48 -18.93 10.31
CA GLU A 229 -5.47 -19.48 9.38
C GLU A 229 -4.83 -19.84 8.03
N PHE A 230 -4.01 -18.93 7.49
CA PHE A 230 -3.28 -19.18 6.26
C PHE A 230 -2.29 -20.34 6.39
N GLN A 231 -1.55 -20.42 7.49
CA GLN A 231 -0.63 -21.53 7.74
C GLN A 231 -1.34 -22.90 7.90
N ALA A 232 -2.56 -22.90 8.43
CA ALA A 232 -3.36 -24.11 8.62
C ALA A 232 -3.97 -24.65 7.31
N LEU A 233 -3.98 -23.87 6.22
CA LEU A 233 -4.52 -24.32 4.94
C LEU A 233 -3.66 -25.45 4.34
N PRO A 234 -4.28 -26.36 3.55
CA PRO A 234 -3.55 -27.30 2.70
C PRO A 234 -2.58 -26.57 1.76
N SER A 235 -1.41 -27.16 1.52
CA SER A 235 -0.37 -26.53 0.67
C SER A 235 -0.86 -26.15 -0.73
N SER A 236 -1.77 -26.94 -1.31
CA SER A 236 -2.36 -26.64 -2.62
C SER A 236 -3.25 -25.38 -2.58
N GLU A 237 -4.03 -25.22 -1.51
CA GLU A 237 -4.90 -24.05 -1.35
C GLU A 237 -4.08 -22.78 -1.08
N ARG A 238 -3.05 -22.87 -0.21
CA ARG A 238 -2.12 -21.75 0.01
C ARG A 238 -1.49 -21.29 -1.30
N ARG A 239 -0.97 -22.24 -2.08
CA ARG A 239 -0.36 -21.94 -3.40
C ARG A 239 -1.36 -21.27 -4.34
N SER A 240 -2.57 -21.81 -4.47
CA SER A 240 -3.60 -21.25 -5.33
C SER A 240 -3.96 -19.81 -4.96
N ARG A 241 -4.04 -19.48 -3.65
CA ARG A 241 -4.30 -18.11 -3.17
C ARG A 241 -3.14 -17.17 -3.51
N VAL A 242 -1.91 -17.60 -3.26
CA VAL A 242 -0.70 -16.82 -3.57
C VAL A 242 -0.60 -16.55 -5.07
N GLU A 243 -0.80 -17.58 -5.91
CA GLU A 243 -0.82 -17.43 -7.36
C GLU A 243 -1.93 -16.50 -7.87
N SER A 244 -3.08 -16.48 -7.19
CA SER A 244 -4.17 -15.54 -7.52
C SER A 244 -3.79 -14.11 -7.18
N ALA A 245 -3.25 -13.88 -5.97
CA ALA A 245 -2.76 -12.57 -5.54
C ALA A 245 -1.61 -12.08 -6.42
N GLN A 246 -0.69 -12.98 -6.80
CA GLN A 246 0.41 -12.68 -7.71
C GLN A 246 -0.12 -12.17 -9.06
N ARG A 247 -1.05 -12.90 -9.69
CA ARG A 247 -1.65 -12.48 -10.97
C ARG A 247 -2.32 -11.11 -10.88
N GLU A 248 -3.06 -10.85 -9.80
CA GLU A 248 -3.69 -9.53 -9.59
C GLU A 248 -2.67 -8.39 -9.58
N LEU A 249 -1.53 -8.57 -8.93
CA LEU A 249 -0.45 -7.58 -8.86
C LEU A 249 0.31 -7.46 -10.20
N GLU A 250 0.53 -8.57 -10.90
CA GLU A 250 1.11 -8.59 -12.26
C GLU A 250 0.19 -7.87 -13.26
N ASP A 251 -1.13 -8.14 -13.23
CA ASP A 251 -2.13 -7.48 -14.07
C ASP A 251 -2.23 -5.98 -13.78
N ALA A 252 -1.96 -5.56 -12.53
CA ALA A 252 -1.84 -4.15 -12.17
C ALA A 252 -0.56 -3.49 -12.70
N GLY A 253 0.38 -4.25 -13.29
CA GLY A 253 1.60 -3.76 -13.90
C GLY A 253 2.83 -3.77 -13.00
N ALA A 254 2.86 -4.57 -11.95
CA ALA A 254 4.04 -4.72 -11.10
C ALA A 254 5.26 -5.12 -11.92
N HIS A 255 6.41 -4.47 -11.67
CA HIS A 255 7.68 -4.85 -12.30
C HIS A 255 8.19 -6.20 -11.76
N TYR A 256 7.89 -6.49 -10.50
CA TYR A 256 8.19 -7.75 -9.82
C TYR A 256 7.08 -8.07 -8.83
N VAL A 257 6.88 -9.35 -8.57
CA VAL A 257 6.04 -9.83 -7.46
C VAL A 257 6.84 -10.87 -6.68
N VAL A 258 6.85 -10.73 -5.36
CA VAL A 258 7.44 -11.68 -4.41
C VAL A 258 6.36 -12.22 -3.49
N GLU A 259 6.61 -13.36 -2.85
CA GLU A 259 5.67 -13.86 -1.84
C GLU A 259 5.74 -13.01 -0.56
N THR A 260 6.95 -12.69 -0.10
CA THR A 260 7.20 -11.96 1.14
C THR A 260 8.34 -10.95 1.01
N LEU A 261 8.45 -10.01 1.94
CA LEU A 261 9.59 -9.09 2.00
C LEU A 261 10.95 -9.80 2.15
N ALA A 262 10.96 -11.04 2.65
CA ALA A 262 12.20 -11.80 2.82
C ALA A 262 12.87 -12.18 1.50
N GLU A 263 12.13 -12.17 0.40
CA GLU A 263 12.62 -12.52 -0.94
C GLU A 263 13.10 -11.32 -1.75
N LEU A 264 12.91 -10.10 -1.23
CA LEU A 264 13.26 -8.88 -1.98
C LEU A 264 14.74 -8.77 -2.34
N ASP A 265 15.65 -9.35 -1.56
CA ASP A 265 17.09 -9.19 -1.78
C ASP A 265 17.50 -9.53 -3.23
N LEU A 266 16.98 -10.60 -3.82
CA LEU A 266 17.24 -11.00 -5.21
C LEU A 266 16.67 -10.01 -6.23
N VAL A 267 15.48 -9.48 -5.94
CA VAL A 267 14.83 -8.47 -6.79
C VAL A 267 15.62 -7.16 -6.76
N LEU A 268 16.10 -6.76 -5.59
CA LEU A 268 16.91 -5.54 -5.44
C LEU A 268 18.24 -5.66 -6.20
N ASP A 269 18.86 -6.85 -6.22
CA ASP A 269 20.09 -7.11 -6.98
C ASP A 269 19.84 -7.01 -8.51
N ASP A 270 18.73 -7.54 -9.01
CA ASP A 270 18.38 -7.43 -10.44
C ASP A 270 18.06 -5.98 -10.83
N ILE A 271 17.34 -5.23 -9.98
CA ILE A 271 17.09 -3.81 -10.21
C ILE A 271 18.40 -3.02 -10.26
N ASP A 272 19.31 -3.25 -9.32
CA ASP A 272 20.61 -2.56 -9.31
C ASP A 272 21.41 -2.88 -10.58
N ALA A 273 21.41 -4.15 -11.04
CA ALA A 273 22.06 -4.53 -12.29
C ALA A 273 21.47 -3.82 -13.51
N ARG A 274 20.13 -3.69 -13.58
CA ARG A 274 19.43 -2.97 -14.66
C ARG A 274 19.74 -1.47 -14.64
N LEU A 275 19.75 -0.84 -13.46
CA LEU A 275 20.09 0.58 -13.31
C LEU A 275 21.53 0.86 -13.74
N MET A 276 22.48 -0.01 -13.40
CA MET A 276 23.86 0.12 -13.83
C MET A 276 24.03 -0.07 -15.35
N SER A 277 23.22 -0.91 -15.97
CA SER A 277 23.28 -1.14 -17.43
C SER A 277 22.64 0.01 -18.22
N ALA A 278 21.59 0.63 -17.71
CA ALA A 278 20.90 1.75 -18.35
C ALA A 278 21.70 3.08 -18.28
N GLY A 279 22.67 3.18 -17.37
CA GLY A 279 23.55 4.34 -17.21
C GLY A 279 24.83 4.29 -18.05
N ARG A 280 25.00 3.27 -18.90
CA ARG A 280 26.10 3.15 -19.87
C ARG A 280 25.62 3.48 -21.27
#